data_79ac6f3c329688ef5e6a94f4af6e220c
#
_entry.id   79ac6f3c329688ef5e6a94f4af6e220c
#
_cell.length_a   1.000
_cell.length_b   1.000
_cell.length_c   1.000
_cell.angle_alpha   90.00
_cell.angle_beta   90.00
_cell.angle_gamma   90.00
#
_symmetry.space_group_name_H-M   'P 1'
#
loop_
_entity.id
_entity.type
_entity.pdbx_description
1 polymer ?
#
loop_
_entity_poly.entity_id
_entity_poly.type
_entity_poly.pdbx_seq_one_letter_code
_entity_poly.pdbx_strand_id
1 'polypeptide(L)'
;MRIALEWDDRYSPRARLAERVSPRQDTPINPMNFLTMLWKAINVFFAMNGLRLDSGRMLFAWIPLLGLSVWIAYYADENGHHIPFVIGTWLFYYGGISLILGTNIKHFMMRKLGEEKALAVYDMICGVMFFNLGSGIGLAALHEAEAFELGPVLKWGLFTLLTVVGFGIKFWATWIVGANTYYFRDLFLDRAHGDFTAAGPYKFLPNPMYGVGNFHA
;
A
#
# COMPACT_ATOMS: atom_id res chain seq x y z
N MET A 1 -9.58 46.65 29.74
CA MET A 1 -10.29 46.21 28.53
C MET A 1 -10.09 44.69 28.39
N ARG A 2 -11.05 43.87 28.88
CA ARG A 2 -11.02 42.41 28.80
C ARG A 2 -11.71 42.01 27.50
N ILE A 3 -10.97 41.51 26.53
CA ILE A 3 -11.52 40.87 25.35
C ILE A 3 -11.90 39.45 25.75
N ALA A 4 -13.20 39.21 25.95
CA ALA A 4 -13.74 37.87 26.09
C ALA A 4 -13.69 37.20 24.71
N LEU A 5 -12.78 36.25 24.53
CA LEU A 5 -12.81 35.36 23.39
C LEU A 5 -13.99 34.38 23.59
N GLU A 6 -15.11 34.73 22.94
CA GLU A 6 -16.26 33.85 22.80
C GLU A 6 -15.87 32.67 21.93
N TRP A 7 -15.63 31.50 22.55
CA TRP A 7 -15.35 30.26 21.82
C TRP A 7 -16.63 29.79 21.14
N ASP A 8 -16.65 29.79 19.83
CA ASP A 8 -17.75 29.26 19.03
C ASP A 8 -17.75 27.72 19.15
N ASP A 9 -18.70 27.19 19.94
CA ASP A 9 -18.86 25.74 20.21
C ASP A 9 -19.02 24.89 18.92
N ARG A 10 -19.34 25.52 17.77
CA ARG A 10 -19.42 24.85 16.47
C ARG A 10 -18.06 24.30 16.00
N TYR A 11 -16.96 24.80 16.54
CA TYR A 11 -15.62 24.34 16.21
C TYR A 11 -15.04 23.32 17.22
N SER A 12 -15.83 22.89 18.22
CA SER A 12 -15.36 21.92 19.16
C SER A 12 -15.10 20.56 18.48
N PRO A 13 -14.01 19.84 18.81
CA PRO A 13 -13.75 18.49 18.26
C PRO A 13 -14.88 17.50 18.55
N ARG A 14 -15.64 17.72 19.64
CA ARG A 14 -16.79 16.88 20.04
C ARG A 14 -18.01 17.10 19.14
N ALA A 15 -18.31 18.34 18.72
CA ALA A 15 -19.41 18.61 17.82
C ALA A 15 -19.14 17.97 16.43
N ARG A 16 -17.91 18.03 15.93
CA ARG A 16 -17.49 17.38 14.69
C ARG A 16 -17.53 15.86 14.74
N LEU A 17 -17.29 15.25 15.91
CA LEU A 17 -17.42 13.81 16.10
C LEU A 17 -18.90 13.36 16.14
N ALA A 18 -19.79 14.16 16.74
CA ALA A 18 -21.21 13.84 16.83
C ALA A 18 -21.91 13.92 15.45
N GLU A 19 -21.52 14.88 14.62
CA GLU A 19 -22.05 15.05 13.26
C GLU A 19 -21.59 13.95 12.28
N ARG A 20 -20.44 13.32 12.55
CA ARG A 20 -19.90 12.21 11.75
C ARG A 20 -20.46 10.83 12.10
N VAL A 21 -21.15 10.68 13.20
CA VAL A 21 -21.81 9.42 13.61
C VAL A 21 -23.30 9.46 13.23
N SER A 22 -23.62 9.92 12.03
CA SER A 22 -24.90 9.59 11.42
C SER A 22 -24.87 8.09 11.11
N PRO A 23 -25.83 7.28 11.64
CA PRO A 23 -25.88 5.86 11.30
C PRO A 23 -26.00 5.76 9.78
N ARG A 24 -25.02 5.14 9.15
CA ARG A 24 -25.07 4.80 7.74
C ARG A 24 -26.41 4.06 7.54
N GLN A 25 -27.32 4.62 6.79
CA GLN A 25 -28.47 3.88 6.29
C GLN A 25 -27.89 2.63 5.61
N ASP A 26 -28.22 1.47 6.14
CA ASP A 26 -27.86 0.18 5.54
C ASP A 26 -28.49 0.13 4.15
N THR A 27 -27.78 0.68 3.17
CA THR A 27 -28.13 0.45 1.78
C THR A 27 -28.08 -1.06 1.58
N PRO A 28 -29.15 -1.68 1.08
CA PRO A 28 -29.16 -3.12 0.87
C PRO A 28 -27.96 -3.48 0.03
N ILE A 29 -27.10 -4.37 0.56
CA ILE A 29 -25.92 -4.89 -0.14
C ILE A 29 -26.45 -5.58 -1.37
N ASN A 30 -26.41 -4.90 -2.50
CA ASN A 30 -26.72 -5.51 -3.78
C ASN A 30 -25.73 -6.67 -3.97
N PRO A 31 -26.17 -7.93 -4.06
CA PRO A 31 -25.25 -9.05 -4.14
C PRO A 31 -24.37 -8.84 -5.39
N MET A 32 -23.12 -8.54 -5.14
CA MET A 32 -22.13 -8.37 -6.20
C MET A 32 -22.03 -9.69 -6.96
N ASN A 33 -22.24 -9.68 -8.26
CA ASN A 33 -22.18 -10.92 -9.03
C ASN A 33 -20.74 -11.49 -8.98
N PHE A 34 -20.61 -12.79 -9.20
CA PHE A 34 -19.35 -13.53 -9.09
C PHE A 34 -18.22 -12.89 -9.92
N LEU A 35 -18.51 -12.42 -11.13
CA LEU A 35 -17.53 -11.80 -12.00
C LEU A 35 -16.98 -10.47 -11.43
N THR A 36 -17.86 -9.68 -10.83
CA THR A 36 -17.45 -8.42 -10.17
C THR A 36 -16.57 -8.70 -8.94
N MET A 37 -16.89 -9.73 -8.17
CA MET A 37 -16.06 -10.18 -7.04
C MET A 37 -14.69 -10.65 -7.52
N LEU A 38 -14.67 -11.50 -8.54
CA LEU A 38 -13.43 -12.01 -9.12
C LEU A 38 -12.55 -10.87 -9.66
N TRP A 39 -13.15 -9.95 -10.41
CA TRP A 39 -12.42 -8.77 -10.90
C TRP A 39 -11.86 -7.90 -9.78
N LYS A 40 -12.62 -7.68 -8.72
CA LYS A 40 -12.14 -6.97 -7.53
C LYS A 40 -10.97 -7.70 -6.88
N ALA A 41 -11.06 -9.02 -6.73
CA ALA A 41 -9.98 -9.84 -6.16
C ALA A 41 -8.70 -9.74 -6.99
N ILE A 42 -8.81 -9.85 -8.31
CA ILE A 42 -7.70 -9.70 -9.25
C ILE A 42 -7.05 -8.32 -9.11
N ASN A 43 -7.86 -7.25 -9.11
CA ASN A 43 -7.33 -5.89 -8.95
C ASN A 43 -6.61 -5.68 -7.61
N VAL A 44 -7.16 -6.19 -6.51
CA VAL A 44 -6.52 -6.13 -5.19
C VAL A 44 -5.20 -6.88 -5.19
N PHE A 45 -5.17 -8.10 -5.74
CA PHE A 45 -3.97 -8.91 -5.83
C PHE A 45 -2.86 -8.20 -6.61
N PHE A 46 -3.17 -7.71 -7.80
CA PHE A 46 -2.19 -6.99 -8.63
C PHE A 46 -1.74 -5.68 -7.97
N ALA A 47 -2.65 -4.92 -7.37
CA ALA A 47 -2.30 -3.70 -6.66
C ALA A 47 -1.33 -3.96 -5.49
N MET A 48 -1.53 -5.03 -4.72
CA MET A 48 -0.61 -5.42 -3.63
C MET A 48 0.79 -5.77 -4.14
N ASN A 49 0.92 -6.20 -5.38
CA ASN A 49 2.19 -6.49 -6.04
C ASN A 49 2.70 -5.33 -6.90
N GLY A 50 2.14 -4.16 -6.75
CA GLY A 50 2.64 -2.95 -7.39
C GLY A 50 2.04 -2.64 -8.76
N LEU A 51 1.09 -3.43 -9.28
CA LEU A 51 0.51 -3.23 -10.60
C LEU A 51 -0.96 -2.82 -10.51
N ARG A 52 -1.26 -1.60 -10.96
CA ARG A 52 -2.62 -1.07 -11.03
C ARG A 52 -3.21 -1.31 -12.42
N LEU A 53 -4.15 -2.27 -12.52
CA LEU A 53 -4.81 -2.60 -13.80
C LEU A 53 -5.76 -1.50 -14.31
N ASP A 54 -6.17 -0.60 -13.42
CA ASP A 54 -7.02 0.55 -13.73
C ASP A 54 -6.23 1.80 -14.19
N SER A 55 -4.90 1.73 -14.30
CA SER A 55 -4.04 2.85 -14.72
C SER A 55 -4.03 3.09 -16.24
N GLY A 56 -4.87 2.41 -17.01
CA GLY A 56 -5.03 2.63 -18.44
C GLY A 56 -3.75 2.41 -19.24
N ARG A 57 -3.45 3.32 -20.17
CA ARG A 57 -2.26 3.20 -21.05
C ARG A 57 -0.92 3.22 -20.31
N MET A 58 -0.88 3.76 -19.09
CA MET A 58 0.33 3.75 -18.27
C MET A 58 0.75 2.33 -17.88
N LEU A 59 -0.16 1.36 -17.96
CA LEU A 59 0.17 -0.05 -17.76
C LEU A 59 1.29 -0.53 -18.70
N PHE A 60 1.33 -0.04 -19.94
CA PHE A 60 2.39 -0.40 -20.89
C PHE A 60 3.77 0.19 -20.55
N ALA A 61 3.81 1.33 -19.83
CA ALA A 61 5.05 1.91 -19.34
C ALA A 61 5.69 1.08 -18.20
N TRP A 62 4.92 0.20 -17.56
CA TRP A 62 5.42 -0.73 -16.56
C TRP A 62 6.42 -1.74 -17.12
N ILE A 63 6.19 -2.23 -18.31
CA ILE A 63 6.99 -3.30 -18.92
C ILE A 63 8.49 -2.95 -18.93
N PRO A 64 8.94 -1.82 -19.51
CA PRO A 64 10.36 -1.46 -19.48
C PRO A 64 10.86 -1.14 -18.07
N LEU A 65 10.03 -0.55 -17.20
CA LEU A 65 10.43 -0.23 -15.82
C LEU A 65 10.59 -1.49 -14.98
N LEU A 66 9.70 -2.47 -15.11
CA LEU A 66 9.84 -3.77 -14.47
C LEU A 66 11.04 -4.53 -15.04
N GLY A 67 11.26 -4.49 -16.34
CA GLY A 67 12.45 -5.07 -16.98
C GLY A 67 13.74 -4.48 -16.42
N LEU A 68 13.80 -3.15 -16.25
CA LEU A 68 14.93 -2.48 -15.61
C LEU A 68 15.09 -2.91 -14.15
N SER A 69 14.00 -3.00 -13.39
CA SER A 69 14.02 -3.43 -11.99
C SER A 69 14.55 -4.86 -11.85
N VAL A 70 14.09 -5.77 -12.70
CA VAL A 70 14.58 -7.16 -12.74
C VAL A 70 16.07 -7.20 -13.09
N TRP A 71 16.48 -6.40 -14.08
CA TRP A 71 17.90 -6.32 -14.46
C TRP A 71 18.78 -5.80 -13.32
N ILE A 72 18.35 -4.78 -12.59
CA ILE A 72 19.08 -4.25 -11.43
C ILE A 72 19.17 -5.30 -10.32
N ALA A 73 18.07 -6.02 -10.04
CA ALA A 73 18.06 -7.10 -9.06
C ALA A 73 19.03 -8.24 -9.46
N TYR A 74 18.98 -8.66 -10.73
CA TYR A 74 19.90 -9.65 -11.29
C TYR A 74 21.37 -9.21 -11.20
N TYR A 75 21.65 -7.94 -11.54
CA TYR A 75 23.00 -7.37 -11.41
C TYR A 75 23.49 -7.36 -9.97
N ALA A 76 22.60 -7.02 -9.01
CA ALA A 76 22.93 -7.04 -7.59
C ALA A 76 23.22 -8.47 -7.10
N ASP A 77 22.47 -9.45 -7.60
CA ASP A 77 22.65 -10.86 -7.32
C ASP A 77 24.02 -11.36 -7.80
N GLU A 78 24.30 -11.24 -9.09
CA GLU A 78 25.55 -11.69 -9.71
C GLU A 78 26.82 -11.05 -9.12
N ASN A 79 26.72 -9.85 -8.56
CA ASN A 79 27.85 -9.13 -7.98
C ASN A 79 27.91 -9.19 -6.44
N GLY A 80 27.06 -10.00 -5.79
CA GLY A 80 27.04 -10.13 -4.34
C GLY A 80 26.59 -8.86 -3.59
N HIS A 81 25.82 -8.00 -4.25
CA HIS A 81 25.33 -6.75 -3.67
C HIS A 81 23.94 -6.85 -3.05
N HIS A 82 23.64 -7.99 -2.39
CA HIS A 82 22.32 -8.29 -1.83
C HIS A 82 21.92 -7.26 -0.76
N ILE A 83 22.75 -7.05 0.26
CA ILE A 83 22.47 -6.12 1.36
C ILE A 83 22.32 -4.68 0.88
N PRO A 84 23.27 -4.09 0.10
CA PRO A 84 23.07 -2.77 -0.48
C PRO A 84 21.80 -2.65 -1.31
N PHE A 85 21.43 -3.68 -2.06
CA PHE A 85 20.21 -3.69 -2.87
C PHE A 85 18.96 -3.63 -1.98
N VAL A 86 18.88 -4.50 -0.95
CA VAL A 86 17.75 -4.50 0.02
C VAL A 86 17.60 -3.12 0.67
N ILE A 87 18.69 -2.57 1.22
CA ILE A 87 18.67 -1.23 1.84
C ILE A 87 18.22 -0.18 0.83
N GLY A 88 18.74 -0.25 -0.40
CA GLY A 88 18.38 0.66 -1.48
C GLY A 88 16.90 0.61 -1.83
N THR A 89 16.30 -0.60 -1.91
CA THR A 89 14.87 -0.76 -2.20
C THR A 89 13.98 -0.23 -1.08
N TRP A 90 14.36 -0.39 0.19
CA TRP A 90 13.67 0.19 1.34
C TRP A 90 13.72 1.73 1.32
N LEU A 91 14.90 2.29 1.09
CA LEU A 91 15.07 3.74 0.97
C LEU A 91 14.30 4.30 -0.22
N PHE A 92 14.31 3.60 -1.35
CA PHE A 92 13.57 3.99 -2.55
C PHE A 92 12.07 4.01 -2.29
N TYR A 93 11.52 2.98 -1.62
CA TYR A 93 10.10 2.93 -1.31
C TYR A 93 9.70 3.96 -0.25
N TYR A 94 10.24 3.88 0.96
CA TYR A 94 9.82 4.76 2.06
C TYR A 94 10.26 6.20 1.85
N GLY A 95 11.50 6.41 1.39
CA GLY A 95 12.02 7.73 1.09
C GLY A 95 11.30 8.38 -0.11
N GLY A 96 11.10 7.62 -1.17
CA GLY A 96 10.40 8.10 -2.38
C GLY A 96 8.95 8.48 -2.12
N ILE A 97 8.19 7.63 -1.43
CA ILE A 97 6.80 7.93 -1.04
C ILE A 97 6.76 9.17 -0.13
N SER A 98 7.61 9.22 0.90
CA SER A 98 7.67 10.35 1.83
C SER A 98 8.05 11.65 1.12
N LEU A 99 8.98 11.58 0.17
CA LEU A 99 9.39 12.73 -0.63
C LEU A 99 8.25 13.26 -1.52
N ILE A 100 7.55 12.37 -2.22
CA ILE A 100 6.44 12.77 -3.11
C ILE A 100 5.28 13.35 -2.30
N LEU A 101 4.86 12.68 -1.24
CA LEU A 101 3.68 13.07 -0.46
C LEU A 101 3.96 14.22 0.52
N GLY A 102 5.17 14.27 1.08
CA GLY A 102 5.57 15.26 2.10
C GLY A 102 6.12 16.57 1.54
N THR A 103 6.28 16.69 0.22
CA THR A 103 6.83 17.90 -0.41
C THR A 103 5.90 18.45 -1.50
N ASN A 104 6.36 19.52 -2.18
CA ASN A 104 5.63 20.13 -3.29
C ASN A 104 5.69 19.32 -4.60
N ILE A 105 6.32 18.14 -4.63
CA ILE A 105 6.46 17.31 -5.84
C ILE A 105 5.08 16.92 -6.38
N LYS A 106 4.17 16.45 -5.53
CA LYS A 106 2.80 16.11 -5.93
C LYS A 106 2.07 17.28 -6.58
N HIS A 107 2.19 18.48 -6.01
CA HIS A 107 1.56 19.69 -6.57
C HIS A 107 2.21 20.11 -7.90
N PHE A 108 3.53 19.94 -8.03
CA PHE A 108 4.23 20.15 -9.29
C PHE A 108 3.73 19.18 -10.36
N MET A 109 3.60 17.89 -10.03
CA MET A 109 3.07 16.87 -10.94
C MET A 109 1.64 17.22 -11.38
N MET A 110 0.76 17.55 -10.46
CA MET A 110 -0.63 17.92 -10.77
C MET A 110 -0.73 19.17 -11.65
N ARG A 111 0.10 20.21 -11.38
CA ARG A 111 0.13 21.41 -12.22
C ARG A 111 0.66 21.16 -13.63
N LYS A 112 1.62 20.28 -13.81
CA LYS A 112 2.25 20.02 -15.12
C LYS A 112 1.49 19.01 -15.97
N LEU A 113 0.90 18.01 -15.38
CA LEU A 113 0.29 16.87 -16.08
C LEU A 113 -1.24 16.89 -16.04
N GLY A 114 -1.83 17.68 -15.13
CA GLY A 114 -3.23 17.55 -14.74
C GLY A 114 -3.43 16.40 -13.76
N GLU A 115 -4.53 16.42 -12.98
CA GLU A 115 -4.79 15.48 -11.89
C GLU A 115 -4.76 14.01 -12.35
N GLU A 116 -5.48 13.68 -13.40
CA GLU A 116 -5.62 12.30 -13.90
C GLU A 116 -4.28 11.69 -14.33
N LYS A 117 -3.50 12.42 -15.15
CA LYS A 117 -2.19 11.93 -15.60
C LYS A 117 -1.17 11.91 -14.47
N ALA A 118 -1.19 12.90 -13.58
CA ALA A 118 -0.32 12.93 -12.42
C ALA A 118 -0.57 11.74 -11.51
N LEU A 119 -1.84 11.38 -11.27
CA LEU A 119 -2.22 10.21 -10.50
C LEU A 119 -1.77 8.91 -11.17
N ALA A 120 -1.93 8.78 -12.49
CA ALA A 120 -1.46 7.60 -13.21
C ALA A 120 0.06 7.44 -13.16
N VAL A 121 0.82 8.54 -13.26
CA VAL A 121 2.29 8.54 -13.09
C VAL A 121 2.66 8.20 -11.65
N TYR A 122 1.95 8.75 -10.67
CA TYR A 122 2.16 8.42 -9.26
C TYR A 122 1.94 6.94 -8.98
N ASP A 123 0.83 6.36 -9.47
CA ASP A 123 0.56 4.93 -9.33
C ASP A 123 1.67 4.07 -9.94
N MET A 124 2.18 4.47 -11.11
CA MET A 124 3.27 3.78 -11.77
C MET A 124 4.55 3.83 -10.92
N ILE A 125 4.89 5.00 -10.37
CA ILE A 125 6.06 5.16 -9.49
C ILE A 125 5.90 4.29 -8.23
N CYS A 126 4.75 4.38 -7.55
CA CYS A 126 4.46 3.56 -6.38
C CYS A 126 4.60 2.08 -6.68
N GLY A 127 4.08 1.64 -7.80
CA GLY A 127 4.15 0.25 -8.16
C GLY A 127 5.56 -0.24 -8.47
N VAL A 128 6.40 0.55 -9.15
CA VAL A 128 7.83 0.23 -9.33
C VAL A 128 8.53 0.14 -7.97
N MET A 129 8.22 1.04 -7.04
CA MET A 129 8.75 1.00 -5.69
C MET A 129 8.34 -0.25 -4.95
N PHE A 130 7.06 -0.65 -5.00
CA PHE A 130 6.56 -1.90 -4.39
C PHE A 130 7.22 -3.14 -4.99
N PHE A 131 7.33 -3.18 -6.31
CA PHE A 131 7.98 -4.30 -7.00
C PHE A 131 9.45 -4.46 -6.57
N ASN A 132 10.20 -3.35 -6.53
CA ASN A 132 11.60 -3.37 -6.09
C ASN A 132 11.74 -3.76 -4.62
N LEU A 133 10.84 -3.28 -3.74
CA LEU A 133 10.83 -3.67 -2.34
C LEU A 133 10.64 -5.19 -2.19
N GLY A 134 9.66 -5.76 -2.91
CA GLY A 134 9.43 -7.21 -2.94
C GLY A 134 10.63 -7.98 -3.50
N SER A 135 11.27 -7.48 -4.57
CA SER A 135 12.48 -8.08 -5.14
C SER A 135 13.64 -8.04 -4.16
N GLY A 136 13.81 -6.95 -3.39
CA GLY A 136 14.83 -6.84 -2.35
C GLY A 136 14.65 -7.88 -1.25
N ILE A 137 13.43 -8.01 -0.74
CA ILE A 137 13.09 -9.02 0.28
C ILE A 137 13.36 -10.43 -0.27
N GLY A 138 12.92 -10.71 -1.50
CA GLY A 138 13.13 -12.00 -2.14
C GLY A 138 14.61 -12.34 -2.30
N LEU A 139 15.43 -11.37 -2.72
CA LEU A 139 16.87 -11.57 -2.89
C LEU A 139 17.56 -11.83 -1.54
N ALA A 140 17.20 -11.09 -0.50
CA ALA A 140 17.70 -11.33 0.85
C ALA A 140 17.36 -12.76 1.33
N ALA A 141 16.11 -13.17 1.14
CA ALA A 141 15.65 -14.51 1.54
C ALA A 141 16.38 -15.66 0.81
N LEU A 142 16.89 -15.43 -0.40
CA LEU A 142 17.62 -16.43 -1.18
C LEU A 142 19.10 -16.56 -0.76
N HIS A 143 19.72 -15.47 -0.34
CA HIS A 143 21.18 -15.41 -0.16
C HIS A 143 21.66 -15.24 1.28
N GLU A 144 20.78 -14.80 2.17
CA GLU A 144 21.18 -14.65 3.57
C GLU A 144 21.30 -16.00 4.26
N ALA A 145 22.36 -16.14 5.03
CA ALA A 145 22.60 -17.33 5.84
C ALA A 145 21.46 -17.52 6.85
N GLU A 146 21.08 -18.74 7.09
CA GLU A 146 20.09 -19.08 8.10
C GLU A 146 20.56 -18.59 9.47
N ALA A 147 19.80 -17.65 10.07
CA ALA A 147 20.07 -17.15 11.41
C ALA A 147 19.90 -18.26 12.49
N PHE A 148 19.12 -19.30 12.15
CA PHE A 148 18.84 -20.43 13.03
C PHE A 148 18.83 -21.73 12.22
N GLU A 149 19.45 -22.77 12.75
CA GLU A 149 19.36 -24.13 12.21
C GLU A 149 17.97 -24.71 12.56
N LEU A 150 17.03 -24.55 11.67
CA LEU A 150 15.70 -25.17 11.79
C LEU A 150 15.66 -26.45 10.95
N GLY A 151 15.12 -27.52 11.54
CA GLY A 151 14.83 -28.72 10.76
C GLY A 151 13.87 -28.39 9.60
N PRO A 152 13.99 -29.09 8.43
CA PRO A 152 13.24 -28.73 7.21
C PRO A 152 11.74 -28.65 7.41
N VAL A 153 11.15 -29.53 8.21
CA VAL A 153 9.70 -29.53 8.49
C VAL A 153 9.27 -28.25 9.22
N LEU A 154 10.04 -27.86 10.25
CA LEU A 154 9.73 -26.64 11.01
C LEU A 154 9.96 -25.38 10.17
N LYS A 155 11.05 -25.31 9.41
CA LYS A 155 11.37 -24.19 8.50
C LYS A 155 10.23 -23.96 7.49
N TRP A 156 9.90 -24.99 6.72
CA TRP A 156 8.86 -24.87 5.70
C TRP A 156 7.45 -24.72 6.28
N GLY A 157 7.19 -25.33 7.45
CA GLY A 157 5.92 -25.16 8.17
C GLY A 157 5.72 -23.73 8.64
N LEU A 158 6.72 -23.12 9.27
CA LEU A 158 6.67 -21.72 9.70
C LEU A 158 6.59 -20.77 8.50
N PHE A 159 7.41 -20.98 7.46
CA PHE A 159 7.35 -20.19 6.24
C PHE A 159 5.93 -20.19 5.64
N THR A 160 5.35 -21.36 5.45
CA THR A 160 4.00 -21.50 4.90
C THR A 160 2.97 -20.83 5.78
N LEU A 161 3.02 -21.07 7.09
CA LEU A 161 2.09 -20.46 8.04
C LEU A 161 2.16 -18.93 8.01
N LEU A 162 3.35 -18.36 8.13
CA LEU A 162 3.54 -16.91 8.16
C LEU A 162 3.15 -16.27 6.83
N THR A 163 3.49 -16.91 5.70
CA THR A 163 3.09 -16.43 4.37
C THR A 163 1.58 -16.44 4.20
N VAL A 164 0.92 -17.55 4.51
CA VAL A 164 -0.54 -17.67 4.35
C VAL A 164 -1.28 -16.69 5.27
N VAL A 165 -0.88 -16.61 6.53
CA VAL A 165 -1.52 -15.71 7.50
C VAL A 165 -1.21 -14.25 7.16
N GLY A 166 0.04 -13.91 6.92
CA GLY A 166 0.44 -12.53 6.61
C GLY A 166 -0.21 -12.03 5.32
N PHE A 167 -0.05 -12.78 4.23
CA PHE A 167 -0.64 -12.40 2.94
C PHE A 167 -2.17 -12.40 2.98
N GLY A 168 -2.78 -13.39 3.63
CA GLY A 168 -4.23 -13.48 3.77
C GLY A 168 -4.83 -12.29 4.52
N ILE A 169 -4.22 -11.89 5.63
CA ILE A 169 -4.65 -10.71 6.40
C ILE A 169 -4.42 -9.42 5.61
N LYS A 170 -3.28 -9.29 4.93
CA LYS A 170 -2.98 -8.13 4.08
C LYS A 170 -3.98 -8.00 2.93
N PHE A 171 -4.27 -9.11 2.24
CA PHE A 171 -5.27 -9.17 1.18
C PHE A 171 -6.66 -8.77 1.72
N TRP A 172 -7.08 -9.35 2.85
CA TRP A 172 -8.36 -9.04 3.46
C TRP A 172 -8.45 -7.57 3.87
N ALA A 173 -7.41 -7.03 4.50
CA ALA A 173 -7.33 -5.62 4.86
C ALA A 173 -7.45 -4.72 3.64
N THR A 174 -6.67 -5.00 2.58
CA THR A 174 -6.69 -4.23 1.32
C THR A 174 -8.05 -4.34 0.62
N TRP A 175 -8.70 -5.50 0.69
CA TRP A 175 -10.05 -5.70 0.16
C TRP A 175 -11.08 -4.78 0.82
N ILE A 176 -10.97 -4.58 2.13
CA ILE A 176 -11.89 -3.74 2.92
C ILE A 176 -11.67 -2.26 2.63
N VAL A 177 -10.42 -1.78 2.73
CA VAL A 177 -10.10 -0.35 2.55
C VAL A 177 -9.98 0.06 1.08
N GLY A 178 -9.73 -0.89 0.21
CA GLY A 178 -9.55 -0.66 -1.23
C GLY A 178 -8.13 -0.28 -1.63
N ALA A 179 -7.82 -0.50 -2.92
CA ALA A 179 -6.50 -0.25 -3.48
C ALA A 179 -6.12 1.25 -3.49
N ASN A 180 -7.09 2.17 -3.46
CA ASN A 180 -6.82 3.61 -3.39
C ASN A 180 -6.13 3.99 -2.07
N THR A 181 -6.62 3.44 -0.96
CA THR A 181 -6.01 3.65 0.36
C THR A 181 -4.62 2.99 0.43
N TYR A 182 -4.46 1.81 -0.16
CA TYR A 182 -3.18 1.12 -0.23
C TYR A 182 -2.10 1.94 -0.93
N TYR A 183 -2.45 2.70 -1.97
CA TYR A 183 -1.57 3.57 -2.73
C TYR A 183 -1.50 5.00 -2.21
N PHE A 184 -2.13 5.34 -1.09
CA PHE A 184 -2.16 6.70 -0.53
C PHE A 184 -2.68 7.77 -1.52
N ARG A 185 -3.57 7.39 -2.43
CA ARG A 185 -4.10 8.30 -3.48
C ARG A 185 -4.78 9.53 -2.90
N ASP A 186 -5.50 9.36 -1.78
CA ASP A 186 -6.17 10.49 -1.12
C ASP A 186 -5.16 11.51 -0.58
N LEU A 187 -4.02 11.04 -0.06
CA LEU A 187 -2.91 11.92 0.35
C LEU A 187 -2.25 12.62 -0.84
N PHE A 188 -2.10 11.93 -1.96
CA PHE A 188 -1.57 12.52 -3.18
C PHE A 188 -2.48 13.63 -3.72
N LEU A 189 -3.80 13.43 -3.68
CA LEU A 189 -4.80 14.36 -4.21
C LEU A 189 -5.26 15.42 -3.20
N ASP A 190 -4.68 15.49 -2.00
CA ASP A 190 -5.11 16.36 -0.90
C ASP A 190 -6.60 16.22 -0.56
N ARG A 191 -7.18 15.06 -0.79
CA ARG A 191 -8.57 14.76 -0.44
C ARG A 191 -8.67 14.33 1.02
N ALA A 192 -9.83 14.60 1.62
CA ALA A 192 -10.09 14.09 2.97
C ALA A 192 -9.94 12.57 2.97
N HIS A 193 -9.19 12.05 3.95
CA HIS A 193 -9.06 10.60 4.12
C HIS A 193 -10.46 10.01 4.32
N GLY A 194 -10.69 8.85 3.70
CA GLY A 194 -11.89 8.07 3.93
C GLY A 194 -12.09 7.80 5.43
N ASP A 195 -13.33 7.53 5.82
CA ASP A 195 -13.67 7.21 7.21
C ASP A 195 -12.82 6.03 7.71
N PHE A 196 -12.38 6.15 8.97
CA PHE A 196 -11.72 5.03 9.65
C PHE A 196 -12.65 3.81 9.62
N THR A 197 -12.17 2.70 9.09
CA THR A 197 -12.96 1.46 9.06
C THR A 197 -12.61 0.56 10.24
N ALA A 198 -13.64 0.07 10.93
CA ALA A 198 -13.53 -0.99 11.93
C ALA A 198 -14.08 -2.33 11.39
N ALA A 199 -14.17 -2.48 10.05
CA ALA A 199 -14.67 -3.71 9.42
C ALA A 199 -13.54 -4.73 9.17
N GLY A 200 -13.92 -5.99 9.03
CA GLY A 200 -12.98 -7.07 8.72
C GLY A 200 -11.86 -7.20 9.77
N PRO A 201 -10.58 -7.30 9.34
CA PRO A 201 -9.46 -7.49 10.26
C PRO A 201 -9.22 -6.26 11.16
N TYR A 202 -9.69 -5.06 10.78
CA TYR A 202 -9.59 -3.84 11.59
C TYR A 202 -10.45 -3.88 12.86
N LYS A 203 -11.34 -4.87 13.00
CA LYS A 203 -12.08 -5.12 14.24
C LYS A 203 -11.17 -5.62 15.37
N PHE A 204 -10.13 -6.35 15.02
CA PHE A 204 -9.31 -7.12 15.97
C PHE A 204 -7.87 -6.62 16.01
N LEU A 205 -7.40 -6.00 14.96
CA LEU A 205 -6.02 -5.55 14.78
C LEU A 205 -6.01 -4.05 14.48
N PRO A 206 -5.26 -3.24 15.25
CA PRO A 206 -5.18 -1.80 15.01
C PRO A 206 -4.50 -1.47 13.68
N ASN A 207 -3.59 -2.31 13.21
CA ASN A 207 -2.90 -2.15 11.94
C ASN A 207 -2.69 -3.50 11.24
N PRO A 208 -3.77 -4.12 10.68
CA PRO A 208 -3.67 -5.45 10.09
C PRO A 208 -2.77 -5.49 8.85
N MET A 209 -2.72 -4.41 8.08
CA MET A 209 -2.00 -4.35 6.81
C MET A 209 -0.48 -4.32 7.00
N TYR A 210 0.01 -3.56 7.98
CA TYR A 210 1.45 -3.35 8.24
C TYR A 210 1.96 -4.04 9.51
N GLY A 211 1.06 -4.60 10.33
CA GLY A 211 1.40 -5.47 11.45
C GLY A 211 1.49 -6.93 10.98
N VAL A 212 0.49 -7.71 11.34
CA VAL A 212 0.41 -9.15 10.99
C VAL A 212 0.48 -9.38 9.47
N GLY A 213 -0.05 -8.47 8.68
CA GLY A 213 0.02 -8.51 7.22
C GLY A 213 1.44 -8.52 6.64
N ASN A 214 2.46 -8.13 7.41
CA ASN A 214 3.85 -8.18 6.97
C ASN A 214 4.60 -9.46 7.38
N PHE A 215 3.94 -10.42 8.00
CA PHE A 215 4.59 -11.70 8.40
C PHE A 215 5.06 -12.55 7.21
N HIS A 216 4.63 -12.22 6.00
CA HIS A 216 5.05 -12.88 4.77
C HIS A 216 6.36 -12.31 4.17
N ALA A 217 6.88 -11.20 4.73
CA ALA A 217 8.04 -10.49 4.22
C ALA A 217 9.35 -10.83 4.97
#